data_190d793ab94c0dc1d096a3e5902f97d6
#
_entry.id   190d793ab94c0dc1d096a3e5902f97d6
#
_cell.length_a   1.000
_cell.length_b   1.000
_cell.length_c   1.000
_cell.angle_alpha   90.00
_cell.angle_beta   90.00
_cell.angle_gamma   90.00
#
_symmetry.space_group_name_H-M   'P 1'
#
loop_
_entity.id
_entity.type
_entity.pdbx_description
1 polymer ?
#
loop_
_entity_poly.entity_id
_entity_poly.type
_entity_poly.pdbx_seq_one_letter_code
_entity_poly.pdbx_strand_id
1 'polypeptide(L)'
;MANLEMQTLAKERTNPPFDVEAMAISLHGSKERLEYKRRVMQELERIPAFFNDDIYDLTKDELRVRTFIKIGHIVNWFQKEDMATFRQRLELISILDPGFWTRFGVHLGLFSNCVVSGSTPSQLAYWASQGMLSCHHFYGCFGMTELTHGSNVQGIKTTATFDRDADEFIIHTPELGATKWWIGGAAHSATHCAVFARLIIDGKDHGVKTFVVQLRDPYSFDNMPGVTIGDIGKKMGRDGIDNGYIQFTHVRVPRAHMLMRHTQVSREGQVFEPPLQQLAYGALLTGRVMMSIDSSNIGKKAITIAGRYAAVRRQFKSDAKNEHETQLLDYPIHQRRLMPLLAQSIAFQYTGYQLSHMLERMNEQLSSLEPGDPRLNEAIELLKSTHAASAGLKAFCTWGTLSAIEVCRQSLGGHGYSSYAGLAPLYADFAVHCTW
;
A
#
# COMPACT_ATOMS: atom_id res chain seq x y z
N MET A 1 32.03 17.64 -19.63
CA MET A 1 31.52 17.39 -18.26
C MET A 1 30.85 16.02 -18.15
N ALA A 2 29.84 15.68 -18.97
CA ALA A 2 29.17 14.36 -18.91
C ALA A 2 30.12 13.13 -18.98
N ASN A 3 31.26 13.25 -19.61
CA ASN A 3 32.25 12.16 -19.73
C ASN A 3 33.02 11.92 -18.40
N LEU A 4 33.25 12.96 -17.58
CA LEU A 4 33.96 12.84 -16.31
C LEU A 4 33.10 12.16 -15.25
N GLU A 5 31.80 12.53 -15.15
CA GLU A 5 30.87 11.93 -14.20
C GLU A 5 30.67 10.44 -14.48
N MET A 6 30.50 10.07 -15.77
CA MET A 6 30.38 8.66 -16.19
C MET A 6 31.63 7.87 -15.86
N GLN A 7 32.82 8.42 -16.15
CA GLN A 7 34.10 7.78 -15.82
C GLN A 7 34.29 7.62 -14.31
N THR A 8 33.89 8.63 -13.53
CA THR A 8 33.93 8.57 -12.07
C THR A 8 33.07 7.44 -11.52
N LEU A 9 31.79 7.32 -11.97
CA LEU A 9 30.92 6.22 -11.54
C LEU A 9 31.44 4.84 -11.98
N ALA A 10 32.03 4.74 -13.17
CA ALA A 10 32.64 3.50 -13.62
C ALA A 10 33.83 3.10 -12.74
N LYS A 11 34.67 4.09 -12.37
CA LYS A 11 35.82 3.88 -11.47
C LYS A 11 35.35 3.40 -10.07
N GLU A 12 34.31 4.02 -9.49
CA GLU A 12 33.77 3.61 -8.18
C GLU A 12 33.25 2.16 -8.19
N ARG A 13 32.83 1.66 -9.35
CA ARG A 13 32.36 0.27 -9.53
C ARG A 13 33.45 -0.73 -9.86
N THR A 14 34.69 -0.26 -10.12
CA THR A 14 35.83 -1.11 -10.46
C THR A 14 36.43 -1.68 -9.18
N ASN A 15 36.69 -3.00 -9.16
CA ASN A 15 37.32 -3.70 -8.05
C ASN A 15 36.62 -3.53 -6.69
N PRO A 16 35.34 -3.90 -6.58
CA PRO A 16 34.66 -3.87 -5.31
C PRO A 16 35.35 -4.83 -4.31
N PRO A 17 35.39 -4.50 -3.00
CA PRO A 17 36.07 -5.32 -1.99
C PRO A 17 35.31 -6.60 -1.62
N PHE A 18 34.19 -6.88 -2.29
CA PHE A 18 33.35 -8.06 -2.10
C PHE A 18 32.67 -8.48 -3.40
N ASP A 19 32.14 -9.68 -3.45
CA ASP A 19 31.37 -10.18 -4.58
C ASP A 19 29.98 -9.49 -4.62
N VAL A 20 29.83 -8.54 -5.55
CA VAL A 20 28.60 -7.75 -5.73
C VAL A 20 27.40 -8.62 -6.13
N GLU A 21 27.62 -9.65 -6.94
CA GLU A 21 26.55 -10.55 -7.39
C GLU A 21 26.06 -11.43 -6.24
N ALA A 22 26.99 -12.00 -5.46
CA ALA A 22 26.66 -12.75 -4.25
C ALA A 22 25.88 -11.89 -3.23
N MET A 23 26.29 -10.63 -3.05
CA MET A 23 25.56 -9.69 -2.19
C MET A 23 24.17 -9.39 -2.72
N ALA A 24 24.03 -9.18 -4.03
CA ALA A 24 22.74 -8.94 -4.67
C ALA A 24 21.80 -10.15 -4.52
N ILE A 25 22.31 -11.38 -4.71
CA ILE A 25 21.54 -12.61 -4.49
C ILE A 25 21.09 -12.71 -3.03
N SER A 26 21.98 -12.45 -2.07
CA SER A 26 21.65 -12.46 -0.64
C SER A 26 20.53 -11.44 -0.30
N LEU A 27 20.63 -10.22 -0.83
CA LEU A 27 19.63 -9.16 -0.64
C LEU A 27 18.28 -9.49 -1.28
N HIS A 28 18.23 -10.28 -2.34
CA HIS A 28 17.00 -10.67 -3.01
C HIS A 28 16.47 -12.05 -2.59
N GLY A 29 17.24 -12.78 -1.76
CA GLY A 29 16.86 -14.07 -1.21
C GLY A 29 17.20 -15.26 -2.10
N SER A 30 17.26 -15.10 -3.44
CA SER A 30 17.75 -16.13 -4.37
C SER A 30 18.18 -15.52 -5.70
N LYS A 31 18.91 -16.31 -6.50
CA LYS A 31 19.35 -15.94 -7.85
C LYS A 31 18.13 -15.78 -8.79
N GLU A 32 17.16 -16.67 -8.69
CA GLU A 32 15.95 -16.66 -9.52
C GLU A 32 15.12 -15.40 -9.27
N ARG A 33 14.97 -14.98 -8.01
CA ARG A 33 14.29 -13.71 -7.66
C ARG A 33 15.04 -12.50 -8.19
N LEU A 34 16.37 -12.47 -8.11
CA LEU A 34 17.17 -11.39 -8.64
C LEU A 34 17.04 -11.30 -10.18
N GLU A 35 17.11 -12.43 -10.89
CA GLU A 35 16.95 -12.49 -12.35
C GLU A 35 15.53 -12.10 -12.78
N TYR A 36 14.50 -12.55 -12.05
CA TYR A 36 13.12 -12.13 -12.29
C TYR A 36 12.98 -10.62 -12.15
N LYS A 37 13.52 -10.05 -11.10
CA LYS A 37 13.52 -8.61 -10.85
C LYS A 37 14.19 -7.82 -11.97
N ARG A 38 15.33 -8.28 -12.44
CA ARG A 38 16.05 -7.68 -13.59
C ARG A 38 15.20 -7.71 -14.87
N ARG A 39 14.51 -8.82 -15.13
CA ARG A 39 13.59 -8.92 -16.30
C ARG A 39 12.41 -7.97 -16.18
N VAL A 40 11.77 -7.89 -15.00
CA VAL A 40 10.65 -6.97 -14.77
C VAL A 40 11.08 -5.51 -14.95
N MET A 41 12.26 -5.12 -14.45
CA MET A 41 12.78 -3.76 -14.66
C MET A 41 12.97 -3.45 -16.14
N GLN A 42 13.58 -4.36 -16.91
CA GLN A 42 13.76 -4.21 -18.36
C GLN A 42 12.42 -4.18 -19.12
N GLU A 43 11.41 -4.90 -18.65
CA GLU A 43 10.06 -4.85 -19.20
C GLU A 43 9.42 -3.49 -18.98
N LEU A 44 9.48 -2.97 -17.75
CA LEU A 44 8.93 -1.65 -17.37
C LEU A 44 9.60 -0.50 -18.13
N GLU A 45 10.91 -0.59 -18.36
CA GLU A 45 11.69 0.38 -19.14
C GLU A 45 11.31 0.45 -20.63
N ARG A 46 10.52 -0.50 -21.15
CA ARG A 46 10.04 -0.52 -22.54
C ARG A 46 8.62 -0.02 -22.70
N ILE A 47 7.92 0.22 -21.62
CA ILE A 47 6.50 0.61 -21.64
C ILE A 47 6.39 2.11 -21.33
N PRO A 48 5.99 2.96 -22.31
CA PRO A 48 5.94 4.42 -22.13
C PRO A 48 5.10 4.87 -20.94
N ALA A 49 4.04 4.14 -20.58
CA ALA A 49 3.19 4.46 -19.44
C ALA A 49 3.95 4.50 -18.10
N PHE A 50 5.06 3.75 -17.98
CA PHE A 50 5.90 3.71 -16.79
C PHE A 50 7.09 4.67 -16.82
N PHE A 51 7.25 5.46 -17.89
CA PHE A 51 8.24 6.54 -17.91
C PHE A 51 7.75 7.65 -16.98
N ASN A 52 8.65 8.14 -16.15
CA ASN A 52 8.34 9.15 -15.14
C ASN A 52 9.12 10.46 -15.39
N ASP A 53 9.63 10.68 -16.60
CA ASP A 53 10.49 11.83 -16.94
C ASP A 53 9.75 13.17 -16.78
N ASP A 54 8.45 13.17 -17.02
CA ASP A 54 7.56 14.33 -16.96
C ASP A 54 6.61 14.33 -15.74
N ILE A 55 6.75 13.36 -14.84
CA ILE A 55 5.77 13.13 -13.74
C ILE A 55 5.60 14.35 -12.84
N TYR A 56 6.62 15.18 -12.72
CA TYR A 56 6.60 16.38 -11.87
C TYR A 56 5.97 17.61 -12.53
N ASP A 57 5.72 17.53 -13.85
CA ASP A 57 5.07 18.59 -14.63
C ASP A 57 3.57 18.31 -14.83
N LEU A 58 3.12 17.09 -14.51
CA LEU A 58 1.73 16.69 -14.67
C LEU A 58 0.82 17.30 -13.60
N THR A 59 -0.36 17.67 -14.02
CA THR A 59 -1.45 18.00 -13.11
C THR A 59 -1.92 16.77 -12.35
N LYS A 60 -2.64 16.98 -11.25
CA LYS A 60 -3.27 15.90 -10.47
C LYS A 60 -4.14 14.99 -11.34
N ASP A 61 -4.89 15.55 -12.25
CA ASP A 61 -5.82 14.79 -13.10
C ASP A 61 -5.10 13.98 -14.17
N GLU A 62 -4.06 14.54 -14.78
CA GLU A 62 -3.18 13.81 -15.71
C GLU A 62 -2.45 12.64 -15.01
N LEU A 63 -1.98 12.84 -13.78
CA LEU A 63 -1.39 11.76 -12.97
C LEU A 63 -2.38 10.63 -12.70
N ARG A 64 -3.63 10.96 -12.43
CA ARG A 64 -4.71 9.98 -12.23
C ARG A 64 -5.01 9.20 -13.50
N VAL A 65 -5.10 9.88 -14.64
CA VAL A 65 -5.27 9.22 -15.95
C VAL A 65 -4.11 8.27 -16.22
N ARG A 66 -2.87 8.72 -16.04
CA ARG A 66 -1.67 7.86 -16.20
C ARG A 66 -1.69 6.66 -15.25
N THR A 67 -2.16 6.83 -14.03
CA THR A 67 -2.33 5.75 -13.06
C THR A 67 -3.27 4.66 -13.61
N PHE A 68 -4.39 5.04 -14.25
CA PHE A 68 -5.31 4.07 -14.85
C PHE A 68 -4.70 3.32 -16.03
N ILE A 69 -3.92 4.01 -16.88
CA ILE A 69 -3.19 3.35 -17.97
C ILE A 69 -2.22 2.30 -17.39
N LYS A 70 -1.49 2.63 -16.32
CA LYS A 70 -0.61 1.69 -15.61
C LYS A 70 -1.38 0.50 -15.02
N ILE A 71 -2.57 0.74 -14.44
CA ILE A 71 -3.43 -0.34 -13.90
C ILE A 71 -3.83 -1.31 -15.02
N GLY A 72 -4.16 -0.84 -16.23
CA GLY A 72 -4.45 -1.70 -17.37
C GLY A 72 -3.32 -2.68 -17.71
N HIS A 73 -2.06 -2.24 -17.65
CA HIS A 73 -0.90 -3.12 -17.81
C HIS A 73 -0.79 -4.14 -16.67
N ILE A 74 -0.98 -3.70 -15.41
CA ILE A 74 -0.87 -4.57 -14.23
C ILE A 74 -1.94 -5.68 -14.24
N VAL A 75 -3.17 -5.35 -14.60
CA VAL A 75 -4.26 -6.33 -14.68
C VAL A 75 -3.93 -7.44 -15.68
N ASN A 76 -3.32 -7.10 -16.81
CA ASN A 76 -2.86 -8.09 -17.79
C ASN A 76 -1.78 -9.04 -17.24
N TRP A 77 -0.90 -8.57 -16.38
CA TRP A 77 0.10 -9.41 -15.71
C TRP A 77 -0.53 -10.24 -14.59
N PHE A 78 -1.42 -9.64 -13.79
CA PHE A 78 -2.15 -10.33 -12.73
C PHE A 78 -2.91 -11.56 -13.24
N GLN A 79 -3.45 -11.50 -14.44
CA GLN A 79 -4.16 -12.63 -15.07
C GLN A 79 -3.23 -13.74 -15.59
N LYS A 80 -1.94 -13.46 -15.76
CA LYS A 80 -0.96 -14.38 -16.39
C LYS A 80 0.07 -14.96 -15.42
N GLU A 81 0.31 -14.28 -14.31
CA GLU A 81 1.31 -14.64 -13.31
C GLU A 81 0.65 -15.31 -12.10
N ASP A 82 1.35 -16.25 -11.47
CA ASP A 82 0.96 -16.73 -10.16
C ASP A 82 1.13 -15.63 -9.08
N MET A 83 0.43 -15.76 -7.96
CA MET A 83 0.41 -14.73 -6.91
C MET A 83 1.77 -14.44 -6.29
N ALA A 84 2.67 -15.44 -6.19
CA ALA A 84 3.98 -15.23 -5.60
C ALA A 84 4.88 -14.41 -6.54
N THR A 85 4.85 -14.73 -7.84
CA THR A 85 5.53 -13.99 -8.91
C THR A 85 4.98 -12.56 -9.02
N PHE A 86 3.66 -12.42 -9.05
CA PHE A 86 3.00 -11.12 -9.15
C PHE A 86 3.32 -10.20 -7.96
N ARG A 87 3.41 -10.73 -6.73
CA ARG A 87 3.84 -9.94 -5.56
C ARG A 87 5.24 -9.36 -5.73
N GLN A 88 6.18 -10.11 -6.29
CA GLN A 88 7.53 -9.60 -6.57
C GLN A 88 7.50 -8.44 -7.59
N ARG A 89 6.63 -8.51 -8.60
CA ARG A 89 6.40 -7.41 -9.56
C ARG A 89 5.87 -6.17 -8.85
N LEU A 90 4.91 -6.34 -7.94
CA LEU A 90 4.33 -5.24 -7.18
C LEU A 90 5.33 -4.52 -6.28
N GLU A 91 6.30 -5.23 -5.69
CA GLU A 91 7.38 -4.62 -4.90
C GLU A 91 8.23 -3.64 -5.73
N LEU A 92 8.46 -3.93 -7.02
CA LEU A 92 9.20 -3.03 -7.92
C LEU A 92 8.39 -1.80 -8.29
N ILE A 93 7.10 -1.99 -8.50
CA ILE A 93 6.18 -0.92 -8.86
C ILE A 93 6.03 0.10 -7.73
N SER A 94 6.06 -0.34 -6.47
CA SER A 94 6.01 0.57 -5.32
C SER A 94 7.19 1.55 -5.30
N ILE A 95 8.37 1.09 -5.73
CA ILE A 95 9.59 1.92 -5.85
C ILE A 95 9.47 2.94 -6.99
N LEU A 96 8.82 2.55 -8.08
CA LEU A 96 8.69 3.36 -9.28
C LEU A 96 7.69 4.50 -9.09
N ASP A 97 6.48 4.17 -8.62
CA ASP A 97 5.35 5.10 -8.50
C ASP A 97 4.47 4.76 -7.28
N PRO A 98 4.71 5.42 -6.14
CA PRO A 98 3.94 5.19 -4.93
C PRO A 98 2.44 5.53 -5.05
N GLY A 99 2.07 6.51 -5.88
CA GLY A 99 0.68 6.91 -6.11
C GLY A 99 -0.11 5.82 -6.81
N PHE A 100 0.44 5.31 -7.91
CA PHE A 100 -0.10 4.17 -8.65
C PHE A 100 -0.19 2.91 -7.77
N TRP A 101 0.91 2.57 -7.06
CA TRP A 101 0.93 1.45 -6.12
C TRP A 101 -0.21 1.53 -5.12
N THR A 102 -0.43 2.71 -4.53
CA THR A 102 -1.48 2.91 -3.52
C THR A 102 -2.87 2.72 -4.14
N ARG A 103 -3.13 3.24 -5.35
CA ARG A 103 -4.45 3.09 -5.99
C ARG A 103 -4.76 1.63 -6.31
N PHE A 104 -3.80 0.90 -6.87
CA PHE A 104 -3.97 -0.52 -7.14
C PHE A 104 -4.03 -1.35 -5.85
N GLY A 105 -3.21 -1.02 -4.85
CA GLY A 105 -3.19 -1.65 -3.54
C GLY A 105 -4.49 -1.49 -2.75
N VAL A 106 -5.19 -0.37 -2.91
CA VAL A 106 -6.53 -0.19 -2.31
C VAL A 106 -7.53 -1.20 -2.88
N HIS A 107 -7.51 -1.46 -4.19
CA HIS A 107 -8.37 -2.49 -4.76
C HIS A 107 -7.93 -3.90 -4.36
N LEU A 108 -6.68 -4.27 -4.62
CA LEU A 108 -6.20 -5.65 -4.42
C LEU A 108 -5.92 -5.98 -2.94
N GLY A 109 -5.19 -5.11 -2.26
CA GLY A 109 -4.69 -5.35 -0.90
C GLY A 109 -5.70 -5.04 0.20
N LEU A 110 -6.61 -4.10 0.00
CA LEU A 110 -7.62 -3.74 0.99
C LEU A 110 -9.01 -4.27 0.63
N PHE A 111 -9.60 -3.80 -0.47
CA PHE A 111 -10.96 -4.20 -0.85
C PHE A 111 -11.07 -5.71 -1.13
N SER A 112 -10.31 -6.22 -2.10
CA SER A 112 -10.40 -7.64 -2.49
C SER A 112 -10.00 -8.57 -1.35
N ASN A 113 -8.95 -8.22 -0.59
CA ASN A 113 -8.55 -9.00 0.58
C ASN A 113 -9.63 -9.01 1.67
N CYS A 114 -10.30 -7.89 1.90
CA CYS A 114 -11.44 -7.79 2.83
C CYS A 114 -12.59 -8.69 2.38
N VAL A 115 -12.94 -8.68 1.08
CA VAL A 115 -13.99 -9.54 0.53
C VAL A 115 -13.60 -11.00 0.62
N VAL A 116 -12.37 -11.38 0.21
CA VAL A 116 -11.89 -12.78 0.27
C VAL A 116 -11.88 -13.30 1.72
N SER A 117 -11.42 -12.52 2.67
CA SER A 117 -11.32 -12.93 4.07
C SER A 117 -12.65 -12.91 4.82
N GLY A 118 -13.58 -12.03 4.41
CA GLY A 118 -14.86 -11.81 5.08
C GLY A 118 -16.05 -12.54 4.46
N SER A 119 -15.93 -13.09 3.24
CA SER A 119 -17.01 -13.76 2.52
C SER A 119 -17.16 -15.23 2.89
N THR A 120 -18.39 -15.73 2.83
CA THR A 120 -18.65 -17.17 2.69
C THR A 120 -18.19 -17.64 1.29
N PRO A 121 -17.99 -18.96 1.05
CA PRO A 121 -17.62 -19.46 -0.27
C PRO A 121 -18.58 -19.04 -1.39
N SER A 122 -19.88 -19.01 -1.14
CA SER A 122 -20.90 -18.57 -2.09
C SER A 122 -20.82 -17.07 -2.40
N GLN A 123 -20.61 -16.24 -1.38
CA GLN A 123 -20.40 -14.80 -1.57
C GLN A 123 -19.11 -14.52 -2.37
N LEU A 124 -18.03 -15.24 -2.07
CA LEU A 124 -16.78 -15.08 -2.81
C LEU A 124 -16.94 -15.46 -4.27
N ALA A 125 -17.60 -16.57 -4.57
CA ALA A 125 -17.91 -16.99 -5.95
C ALA A 125 -18.75 -15.93 -6.68
N TYR A 126 -19.73 -15.33 -6.01
CA TYR A 126 -20.53 -14.24 -6.55
C TYR A 126 -19.67 -13.02 -6.90
N TRP A 127 -18.86 -12.50 -5.97
CA TRP A 127 -18.03 -11.32 -6.22
C TRP A 127 -16.95 -11.59 -7.28
N ALA A 128 -16.40 -12.78 -7.34
CA ALA A 128 -15.47 -13.18 -8.39
C ALA A 128 -16.15 -13.14 -9.77
N SER A 129 -17.41 -13.65 -9.88
CA SER A 129 -18.18 -13.62 -11.12
C SER A 129 -18.55 -12.20 -11.57
N GLN A 130 -18.64 -11.25 -10.65
CA GLN A 130 -18.87 -9.83 -10.97
C GLN A 130 -17.62 -9.10 -11.50
N GLY A 131 -16.48 -9.76 -11.64
CA GLY A 131 -15.26 -9.17 -12.18
C GLY A 131 -14.32 -8.59 -11.13
N MET A 132 -14.56 -8.82 -9.83
CA MET A 132 -13.73 -8.29 -8.74
C MET A 132 -12.24 -8.67 -8.90
N LEU A 133 -11.95 -9.93 -9.21
CA LEU A 133 -10.57 -10.43 -9.34
C LEU A 133 -9.93 -10.06 -10.69
N SER A 134 -10.72 -9.79 -11.71
CA SER A 134 -10.23 -9.43 -13.05
C SER A 134 -10.14 -7.92 -13.28
N CYS A 135 -10.61 -7.09 -12.34
CA CYS A 135 -10.76 -5.62 -12.50
C CYS A 135 -11.57 -5.24 -13.75
N HIS A 136 -12.49 -6.11 -14.18
CA HIS A 136 -13.30 -5.85 -15.36
C HIS A 136 -14.56 -5.09 -14.95
N HIS A 137 -14.62 -3.78 -15.24
CA HIS A 137 -15.69 -2.88 -14.80
C HIS A 137 -15.96 -2.90 -13.28
N PHE A 138 -15.00 -3.40 -12.51
CA PHE A 138 -15.12 -3.56 -11.07
C PHE A 138 -13.86 -3.02 -10.38
N TYR A 139 -13.98 -1.87 -9.74
CA TYR A 139 -12.90 -1.21 -9.01
C TYR A 139 -13.33 -0.96 -7.57
N GLY A 140 -12.67 -1.63 -6.62
CA GLY A 140 -13.01 -1.53 -5.22
C GLY A 140 -12.26 -0.41 -4.49
N CYS A 141 -12.91 0.12 -3.44
CA CYS A 141 -12.29 0.97 -2.43
C CYS A 141 -12.68 0.51 -1.02
N PHE A 142 -12.02 1.08 0.00
CA PHE A 142 -12.12 0.63 1.38
C PHE A 142 -12.64 1.75 2.28
N GLY A 143 -13.92 1.70 2.63
CA GLY A 143 -14.67 2.73 3.35
C GLY A 143 -14.74 2.50 4.85
N MET A 144 -13.59 2.49 5.55
CA MET A 144 -13.54 2.32 7.00
C MET A 144 -13.61 3.66 7.72
N THR A 145 -12.64 4.56 7.47
CA THR A 145 -12.48 5.80 8.23
C THR A 145 -13.61 6.81 7.98
N GLU A 146 -13.97 7.53 9.01
CA GLU A 146 -14.92 8.64 8.96
C GLU A 146 -14.22 9.97 9.28
N LEU A 147 -14.88 11.08 9.01
CA LEU A 147 -14.34 12.41 9.28
C LEU A 147 -13.94 12.57 10.76
N THR A 148 -14.68 11.96 11.67
CA THR A 148 -14.41 12.01 13.13
C THR A 148 -13.76 10.75 13.71
N HIS A 149 -13.63 9.67 12.93
CA HIS A 149 -13.10 8.38 13.41
C HIS A 149 -12.06 7.80 12.44
N GLY A 150 -10.79 7.97 12.78
CA GLY A 150 -9.67 7.34 12.06
C GLY A 150 -9.10 6.16 12.84
N SER A 151 -8.51 6.39 14.01
CA SER A 151 -7.93 5.34 14.86
C SER A 151 -8.98 4.56 15.65
N ASN A 152 -10.00 5.25 16.19
CA ASN A 152 -11.11 4.62 16.91
C ASN A 152 -12.18 4.10 15.94
N VAL A 153 -11.91 3.01 15.24
CA VAL A 153 -12.84 2.40 14.28
C VAL A 153 -14.06 1.75 14.96
N GLN A 154 -13.99 1.47 16.27
CA GLN A 154 -15.16 1.01 17.02
C GLN A 154 -16.19 2.14 17.24
N GLY A 155 -15.76 3.40 17.14
CA GLY A 155 -16.62 4.58 17.24
C GLY A 155 -17.32 4.99 15.94
N ILE A 156 -17.15 4.25 14.85
CA ILE A 156 -17.80 4.51 13.55
C ILE A 156 -19.30 4.69 13.73
N LYS A 157 -19.88 5.69 13.07
CA LYS A 157 -21.29 6.10 13.21
C LYS A 157 -22.14 5.78 11.98
N THR A 158 -21.56 5.52 10.81
CA THR A 158 -22.32 4.99 9.66
C THR A 158 -23.10 3.76 10.09
N THR A 159 -24.39 3.69 9.78
CA THR A 159 -25.29 2.59 10.16
C THR A 159 -25.64 1.71 8.96
N ALA A 160 -25.96 0.45 9.26
CA ALA A 160 -26.56 -0.52 8.36
C ALA A 160 -27.76 -1.14 9.08
N THR A 161 -28.95 -0.62 8.84
CA THR A 161 -30.17 -1.07 9.50
C THR A 161 -30.84 -2.16 8.66
N PHE A 162 -31.14 -3.30 9.29
CA PHE A 162 -31.80 -4.41 8.61
C PHE A 162 -33.28 -4.16 8.40
N ASP A 163 -33.72 -4.27 7.15
CA ASP A 163 -35.13 -4.24 6.74
C ASP A 163 -35.56 -5.67 6.42
N ARG A 164 -36.34 -6.29 7.33
CA ARG A 164 -36.79 -7.68 7.19
C ARG A 164 -37.71 -7.91 6.02
N ASP A 165 -38.57 -6.95 5.74
CA ASP A 165 -39.61 -7.11 4.73
C ASP A 165 -38.95 -7.17 3.33
N ALA A 166 -37.95 -6.32 3.10
CA ALA A 166 -37.22 -6.26 1.86
C ALA A 166 -36.05 -7.27 1.76
N ASP A 167 -35.58 -7.86 2.88
CA ASP A 167 -34.34 -8.65 2.97
C ASP A 167 -33.11 -7.84 2.61
N GLU A 168 -33.02 -6.59 3.05
CA GLU A 168 -31.99 -5.62 2.71
C GLU A 168 -31.42 -4.92 3.94
N PHE A 169 -30.21 -4.37 3.79
CA PHE A 169 -29.67 -3.39 4.71
C PHE A 169 -29.80 -1.97 4.15
N ILE A 170 -30.15 -1.03 5.01
CA ILE A 170 -30.19 0.40 4.70
C ILE A 170 -28.92 1.04 5.25
N ILE A 171 -27.99 1.39 4.36
CA ILE A 171 -26.75 2.08 4.70
C ILE A 171 -27.01 3.57 4.79
N HIS A 172 -26.65 4.20 5.93
CA HIS A 172 -26.93 5.60 6.17
C HIS A 172 -25.79 6.32 6.90
N THR A 173 -25.49 7.55 6.46
CA THR A 173 -24.58 8.48 7.11
C THR A 173 -25.43 9.44 7.97
N PRO A 174 -25.55 9.22 9.29
CA PRO A 174 -26.55 9.92 10.12
C PRO A 174 -26.19 11.40 10.39
N GLU A 175 -24.92 11.76 10.29
CA GLU A 175 -24.44 13.12 10.54
C GLU A 175 -23.17 13.40 9.75
N LEU A 176 -22.76 14.66 9.61
CA LEU A 176 -21.56 15.07 8.87
C LEU A 176 -20.30 14.35 9.34
N GLY A 177 -20.13 14.15 10.65
CA GLY A 177 -18.98 13.47 11.23
C GLY A 177 -18.83 12.00 10.83
N ALA A 178 -19.94 11.35 10.42
CA ALA A 178 -19.97 9.98 9.91
C ALA A 178 -19.64 9.88 8.41
N THR A 179 -19.38 10.99 7.72
CA THR A 179 -18.91 10.98 6.33
C THR A 179 -17.66 10.13 6.21
N LYS A 180 -17.67 9.14 5.32
CA LYS A 180 -16.48 8.37 4.99
C LYS A 180 -15.44 9.29 4.38
N TRP A 181 -14.23 9.33 4.95
CA TRP A 181 -13.19 10.31 4.59
C TRP A 181 -11.85 9.64 4.34
N TRP A 182 -11.03 10.18 3.48
CA TRP A 182 -9.76 9.60 3.01
C TRP A 182 -9.91 8.34 2.16
N ILE A 183 -11.06 8.10 1.55
CA ILE A 183 -11.32 6.86 0.84
C ILE A 183 -10.61 6.87 -0.51
N GLY A 184 -9.54 6.08 -0.61
CA GLY A 184 -8.75 5.97 -1.84
C GLY A 184 -9.54 5.34 -2.98
N GLY A 185 -9.58 5.98 -4.14
CA GLY A 185 -10.35 5.57 -5.29
C GLY A 185 -11.81 6.07 -5.29
N ALA A 186 -12.31 6.63 -4.19
CA ALA A 186 -13.70 7.04 -4.13
C ALA A 186 -14.01 8.25 -5.00
N ALA A 187 -13.07 9.19 -5.17
CA ALA A 187 -13.37 10.46 -5.84
C ALA A 187 -13.89 10.26 -7.28
N HIS A 188 -13.26 9.38 -8.07
CA HIS A 188 -13.59 9.20 -9.49
C HIS A 188 -13.69 7.75 -9.95
N SER A 189 -12.95 6.82 -9.33
CA SER A 189 -12.62 5.56 -10.00
C SER A 189 -13.24 4.30 -9.40
N ALA A 190 -13.65 4.31 -8.13
CA ALA A 190 -14.24 3.12 -7.51
C ALA A 190 -15.70 2.95 -7.92
N THR A 191 -16.06 1.74 -8.33
CA THR A 191 -17.45 1.31 -8.59
C THR A 191 -18.08 0.68 -7.35
N HIS A 192 -17.27 0.09 -6.46
CA HIS A 192 -17.73 -0.60 -5.25
C HIS A 192 -16.89 -0.20 -4.03
N CYS A 193 -17.49 -0.28 -2.85
CA CYS A 193 -16.82 0.01 -1.58
C CYS A 193 -17.09 -1.09 -0.55
N ALA A 194 -16.04 -1.54 0.14
CA ALA A 194 -16.19 -2.28 1.38
C ALA A 194 -16.47 -1.26 2.50
N VAL A 195 -17.73 -1.10 2.85
CA VAL A 195 -18.21 -0.12 3.82
C VAL A 195 -18.26 -0.75 5.20
N PHE A 196 -17.59 -0.13 6.17
CA PHE A 196 -17.68 -0.48 7.58
C PHE A 196 -18.81 0.33 8.21
N ALA A 197 -19.84 -0.35 8.73
CA ALA A 197 -21.02 0.28 9.30
C ALA A 197 -21.52 -0.50 10.52
N ARG A 198 -22.20 0.19 11.44
CA ARG A 198 -22.84 -0.43 12.61
C ARG A 198 -24.06 -1.23 12.18
N LEU A 199 -24.05 -2.51 12.47
CA LEU A 199 -25.19 -3.38 12.20
C LEU A 199 -26.30 -3.12 13.23
N ILE A 200 -27.44 -2.63 12.76
CA ILE A 200 -28.61 -2.36 13.57
C ILE A 200 -29.75 -3.30 13.18
N ILE A 201 -30.23 -4.10 14.14
CA ILE A 201 -31.38 -5.00 13.95
C ILE A 201 -32.34 -4.80 15.12
N ASP A 202 -33.59 -4.49 14.82
CA ASP A 202 -34.65 -4.19 15.84
C ASP A 202 -34.21 -3.12 16.86
N GLY A 203 -33.49 -2.10 16.40
CA GLY A 203 -32.94 -1.05 17.25
C GLY A 203 -31.73 -1.44 18.10
N LYS A 204 -31.30 -2.71 18.06
CA LYS A 204 -30.09 -3.18 18.75
C LYS A 204 -28.86 -3.04 17.89
N ASP A 205 -27.77 -2.50 18.47
CA ASP A 205 -26.46 -2.39 17.85
C ASP A 205 -25.63 -3.67 18.06
N HIS A 206 -25.25 -4.30 16.96
CA HIS A 206 -24.40 -5.51 16.90
C HIS A 206 -22.95 -5.21 16.52
N GLY A 207 -22.51 -3.95 16.67
CA GLY A 207 -21.16 -3.50 16.37
C GLY A 207 -20.89 -3.33 14.87
N VAL A 208 -19.64 -3.01 14.56
CA VAL A 208 -19.22 -2.71 13.19
C VAL A 208 -19.08 -3.99 12.38
N LYS A 209 -19.73 -4.02 11.21
CA LYS A 209 -19.63 -5.10 10.22
C LYS A 209 -19.27 -4.51 8.84
N THR A 210 -18.96 -5.37 7.88
CA THR A 210 -18.54 -4.94 6.54
C THR A 210 -19.59 -5.29 5.50
N PHE A 211 -19.88 -4.32 4.65
CA PHE A 211 -20.88 -4.41 3.59
C PHE A 211 -20.25 -4.04 2.24
N VAL A 212 -20.49 -4.80 1.19
CA VAL A 212 -20.09 -4.40 -0.16
C VAL A 212 -21.21 -3.55 -0.76
N VAL A 213 -20.92 -2.29 -0.99
CA VAL A 213 -21.87 -1.30 -1.50
C VAL A 213 -21.42 -0.84 -2.89
N GLN A 214 -22.31 -0.92 -3.88
CA GLN A 214 -22.08 -0.33 -5.19
C GLN A 214 -22.16 1.19 -5.07
N LEU A 215 -21.14 1.90 -5.55
CA LEU A 215 -21.07 3.36 -5.51
C LEU A 215 -21.48 3.99 -6.83
N ARG A 216 -21.11 3.35 -7.95
CA ARG A 216 -21.32 3.85 -9.31
C ARG A 216 -21.80 2.75 -10.24
N ASP A 217 -22.52 3.12 -11.24
CA ASP A 217 -22.74 2.27 -12.40
C ASP A 217 -21.39 1.95 -13.07
N PRO A 218 -21.07 0.68 -13.36
CA PRO A 218 -19.75 0.31 -13.86
C PRO A 218 -19.50 0.72 -15.32
N TYR A 219 -20.51 1.19 -16.05
CA TYR A 219 -20.41 1.61 -17.44
C TYR A 219 -20.54 3.13 -17.63
N SER A 220 -21.53 3.75 -17.01
CA SER A 220 -21.70 5.21 -17.08
C SER A 220 -20.85 5.98 -16.08
N PHE A 221 -20.41 5.32 -14.99
CA PHE A 221 -19.75 5.89 -13.83
C PHE A 221 -20.60 6.93 -13.06
N ASP A 222 -21.91 6.99 -13.33
CA ASP A 222 -22.83 7.77 -12.52
C ASP A 222 -22.95 7.21 -11.11
N ASN A 223 -23.11 8.09 -10.13
CA ASN A 223 -23.33 7.67 -8.76
C ASN A 223 -24.65 6.92 -8.61
N MET A 224 -24.64 5.84 -7.83
CA MET A 224 -25.87 5.12 -7.47
C MET A 224 -26.80 6.03 -6.63
N PRO A 225 -28.13 5.82 -6.72
CA PRO A 225 -29.10 6.58 -5.92
C PRO A 225 -28.76 6.57 -4.43
N GLY A 226 -28.78 7.74 -3.80
CA GLY A 226 -28.44 7.90 -2.38
C GLY A 226 -26.95 7.95 -2.06
N VAL A 227 -26.07 7.81 -3.04
CA VAL A 227 -24.61 7.91 -2.87
C VAL A 227 -24.13 9.29 -3.28
N THR A 228 -23.53 10.03 -2.34
CA THR A 228 -22.89 11.33 -2.61
C THR A 228 -21.38 11.16 -2.44
N ILE A 229 -20.63 11.55 -3.47
CA ILE A 229 -19.17 11.41 -3.50
C ILE A 229 -18.54 12.74 -3.95
N GLY A 230 -17.39 13.06 -3.37
CA GLY A 230 -16.55 14.18 -3.81
C GLY A 230 -15.08 13.94 -3.62
N ASP A 231 -14.27 14.73 -4.32
CA ASP A 231 -12.80 14.73 -4.23
C ASP A 231 -12.35 15.53 -2.99
N ILE A 232 -11.45 15.00 -2.18
CA ILE A 232 -10.89 15.73 -1.03
C ILE A 232 -9.83 16.76 -1.43
N GLY A 233 -9.46 16.85 -2.70
CA GLY A 233 -8.51 17.82 -3.22
C GLY A 233 -7.06 17.35 -3.22
N LYS A 234 -6.13 18.32 -3.37
CA LYS A 234 -4.69 18.08 -3.42
C LYS A 234 -4.17 17.69 -2.04
N LYS A 235 -3.29 16.70 -2.03
CA LYS A 235 -2.62 16.20 -0.82
C LYS A 235 -1.15 16.63 -0.81
N MET A 236 -0.41 16.25 0.23
CA MET A 236 1.04 16.42 0.29
C MET A 236 1.77 15.59 -0.79
N GLY A 237 1.27 14.39 -1.09
CA GLY A 237 1.82 13.48 -2.09
C GLY A 237 0.81 12.43 -2.54
N ARG A 238 1.28 11.43 -3.31
CA ARG A 238 0.47 10.33 -3.87
C ARG A 238 -0.72 10.83 -4.67
N ASP A 239 -0.52 11.85 -5.49
CA ASP A 239 -1.58 12.43 -6.31
C ASP A 239 -2.13 11.47 -7.38
N GLY A 240 -1.42 10.38 -7.68
CA GLY A 240 -1.92 9.30 -8.55
C GLY A 240 -3.13 8.54 -7.99
N ILE A 241 -3.41 8.63 -6.67
CA ILE A 241 -4.64 8.08 -6.10
C ILE A 241 -5.68 9.17 -5.88
N ASP A 242 -6.90 8.91 -6.32
CA ASP A 242 -8.08 9.76 -6.18
C ASP A 242 -8.78 9.51 -4.82
N ASN A 243 -8.33 10.20 -3.78
CA ASN A 243 -9.00 10.14 -2.49
C ASN A 243 -10.29 10.95 -2.50
N GLY A 244 -11.35 10.36 -1.98
CA GLY A 244 -12.66 10.99 -1.88
C GLY A 244 -13.30 10.88 -0.51
N TYR A 245 -14.45 11.52 -0.40
CA TYR A 245 -15.41 11.30 0.68
C TYR A 245 -16.67 10.64 0.14
N ILE A 246 -17.41 9.91 1.00
CA ILE A 246 -18.66 9.24 0.65
C ILE A 246 -19.69 9.50 1.74
N GLN A 247 -20.91 9.86 1.34
CA GLN A 247 -22.09 9.92 2.20
C GLN A 247 -23.17 9.02 1.63
N PHE A 248 -23.86 8.30 2.50
CA PHE A 248 -24.95 7.41 2.16
C PHE A 248 -26.27 7.96 2.71
N THR A 249 -27.25 8.15 1.83
CA THR A 249 -28.62 8.57 2.19
C THR A 249 -29.57 7.41 1.93
N HIS A 250 -29.76 6.56 2.96
CA HIS A 250 -30.65 5.40 2.93
C HIS A 250 -30.42 4.45 1.75
N VAL A 251 -29.14 4.15 1.44
CA VAL A 251 -28.75 3.26 0.34
C VAL A 251 -29.11 1.82 0.70
N ARG A 252 -29.91 1.19 -0.13
CA ARG A 252 -30.36 -0.20 0.04
C ARG A 252 -29.38 -1.16 -0.59
N VAL A 253 -29.01 -2.20 0.16
CA VAL A 253 -28.14 -3.29 -0.33
C VAL A 253 -28.75 -4.64 0.10
N PRO A 254 -28.72 -5.66 -0.77
CA PRO A 254 -29.19 -6.99 -0.41
C PRO A 254 -28.50 -7.53 0.84
N ARG A 255 -29.20 -8.30 1.67
CA ARG A 255 -28.62 -8.94 2.86
C ARG A 255 -27.35 -9.73 2.54
N ALA A 256 -27.30 -10.38 1.38
CA ALA A 256 -26.14 -11.14 0.90
C ALA A 256 -24.90 -10.27 0.66
N HIS A 257 -24.98 -8.94 0.63
CA HIS A 257 -23.86 -8.03 0.49
C HIS A 257 -23.13 -7.71 1.82
N MET A 258 -23.69 -8.08 2.97
CA MET A 258 -22.92 -8.14 4.22
C MET A 258 -21.94 -9.32 4.14
N LEU A 259 -20.67 -9.11 4.48
CA LEU A 259 -19.67 -10.18 4.50
C LEU A 259 -19.93 -11.10 5.70
N MET A 260 -20.31 -12.36 5.45
CA MET A 260 -20.91 -13.27 6.44
C MET A 260 -20.03 -14.48 6.82
N ARG A 261 -18.73 -14.43 6.60
CA ARG A 261 -17.84 -15.52 7.02
C ARG A 261 -17.78 -15.67 8.53
N HIS A 262 -17.77 -14.55 9.24
CA HIS A 262 -17.59 -14.53 10.70
C HIS A 262 -18.91 -14.24 11.43
N THR A 263 -19.65 -13.22 11.03
CA THR A 263 -20.96 -12.89 11.59
C THR A 263 -22.03 -13.14 10.52
N GLN A 264 -23.08 -13.85 10.84
CA GLN A 264 -24.18 -14.14 9.92
C GLN A 264 -25.48 -13.51 10.40
N VAL A 265 -26.31 -13.08 9.45
CA VAL A 265 -27.67 -12.56 9.72
C VAL A 265 -28.65 -13.41 8.91
N SER A 266 -29.59 -14.06 9.61
CA SER A 266 -30.65 -14.83 8.94
C SER A 266 -31.68 -13.89 8.27
N ARG A 267 -32.56 -14.47 7.44
CA ARG A 267 -33.70 -13.74 6.84
C ARG A 267 -34.64 -13.13 7.88
N GLU A 268 -34.75 -13.78 9.05
CA GLU A 268 -35.56 -13.35 10.18
C GLU A 268 -34.84 -12.34 11.09
N GLY A 269 -33.59 -11.93 10.75
CA GLY A 269 -32.79 -10.98 11.51
C GLY A 269 -32.08 -11.57 12.72
N GLN A 270 -31.95 -12.90 12.82
CA GLN A 270 -31.15 -13.52 13.90
C GLN A 270 -29.66 -13.35 13.57
N VAL A 271 -28.88 -12.94 14.57
CA VAL A 271 -27.43 -12.72 14.44
C VAL A 271 -26.67 -13.88 15.06
N PHE A 272 -25.79 -14.49 14.29
CA PHE A 272 -24.89 -15.55 14.72
C PHE A 272 -23.45 -15.03 14.69
N GLU A 273 -22.82 -14.93 15.86
CA GLU A 273 -21.43 -14.48 16.00
C GLU A 273 -20.51 -15.65 16.36
N PRO A 274 -19.29 -15.70 15.80
CA PRO A 274 -18.33 -16.72 16.19
C PRO A 274 -17.78 -16.42 17.59
N PRO A 275 -17.31 -17.43 18.33
CA PRO A 275 -16.76 -17.26 19.67
C PRO A 275 -15.44 -16.45 19.71
N LEU A 276 -14.78 -16.25 18.56
CA LEU A 276 -13.49 -15.56 18.43
C LEU A 276 -13.60 -14.38 17.43
N GLN A 277 -13.90 -13.18 17.95
CA GLN A 277 -13.94 -11.96 17.13
C GLN A 277 -12.55 -11.51 16.64
N GLN A 278 -11.47 -11.99 17.25
CA GLN A 278 -10.08 -11.59 16.97
C GLN A 278 -9.58 -11.99 15.58
N LEU A 279 -10.20 -12.98 14.93
CA LEU A 279 -9.84 -13.43 13.57
C LEU A 279 -10.15 -12.39 12.49
N ALA A 280 -10.94 -11.37 12.78
CA ALA A 280 -11.29 -10.31 11.81
C ALA A 280 -10.17 -9.27 11.56
N TYR A 281 -9.09 -9.28 12.36
CA TYR A 281 -8.02 -8.26 12.26
C TYR A 281 -6.91 -8.55 11.24
N GLY A 282 -6.97 -9.68 10.51
CA GLY A 282 -5.88 -10.13 9.62
C GLY A 282 -5.53 -9.16 8.48
N ALA A 283 -6.48 -8.39 7.96
CA ALA A 283 -6.25 -7.47 6.85
C ALA A 283 -5.26 -6.33 7.19
N LEU A 284 -5.30 -5.81 8.43
CA LEU A 284 -4.42 -4.73 8.88
C LEU A 284 -2.97 -5.20 9.09
N LEU A 285 -2.77 -6.47 9.47
CA LEU A 285 -1.42 -7.04 9.64
C LEU A 285 -0.64 -7.05 8.33
N THR A 286 -1.27 -7.50 7.26
CA THR A 286 -0.66 -7.51 5.91
C THR A 286 -0.21 -6.12 5.49
N GLY A 287 -1.03 -5.10 5.70
CA GLY A 287 -0.68 -3.72 5.40
C GLY A 287 0.57 -3.22 6.16
N ARG A 288 0.70 -3.54 7.45
CA ARG A 288 1.87 -3.16 8.27
C ARG A 288 3.15 -3.83 7.80
N VAL A 289 3.08 -5.11 7.44
CA VAL A 289 4.23 -5.86 6.88
C VAL A 289 4.67 -5.24 5.56
N MET A 290 3.73 -4.94 4.66
CA MET A 290 4.01 -4.31 3.38
C MET A 290 4.66 -2.93 3.54
N MET A 291 4.21 -2.10 4.49
CA MET A 291 4.83 -0.79 4.76
C MET A 291 6.27 -0.92 5.31
N SER A 292 6.55 -1.99 6.06
CA SER A 292 7.92 -2.26 6.55
C SER A 292 8.86 -2.63 5.39
N ILE A 293 8.39 -3.44 4.44
CA ILE A 293 9.13 -3.77 3.21
C ILE A 293 9.34 -2.52 2.35
N ASP A 294 8.29 -1.74 2.15
CA ASP A 294 8.32 -0.50 1.36
C ASP A 294 9.32 0.51 1.95
N SER A 295 9.43 0.58 3.28
CA SER A 295 10.42 1.40 3.97
C SER A 295 11.86 1.08 3.53
N SER A 296 12.22 -0.19 3.44
CA SER A 296 13.53 -0.60 2.92
C SER A 296 13.72 -0.20 1.45
N ASN A 297 12.72 -0.48 0.61
CA ASN A 297 12.82 -0.22 -0.82
C ASN A 297 12.95 1.27 -1.13
N ILE A 298 12.20 2.10 -0.47
CA ILE A 298 12.25 3.56 -0.61
C ILE A 298 13.53 4.14 -0.01
N GLY A 299 13.98 3.62 1.14
CA GLY A 299 15.28 3.97 1.73
C GLY A 299 16.43 3.68 0.78
N LYS A 300 16.44 2.51 0.13
CA LYS A 300 17.43 2.15 -0.90
C LYS A 300 17.39 3.07 -2.12
N LYS A 301 16.20 3.48 -2.57
CA LYS A 301 16.06 4.47 -3.65
C LYS A 301 16.71 5.80 -3.25
N ALA A 302 16.39 6.32 -2.08
CA ALA A 302 16.92 7.59 -1.58
C ALA A 302 18.46 7.56 -1.45
N ILE A 303 19.01 6.52 -0.81
CA ILE A 303 20.47 6.41 -0.63
C ILE A 303 21.21 6.15 -1.95
N THR A 304 20.57 5.48 -2.92
CA THR A 304 21.14 5.29 -4.25
C THR A 304 21.29 6.63 -4.99
N ILE A 305 20.28 7.50 -4.93
CA ILE A 305 20.34 8.85 -5.52
C ILE A 305 21.44 9.66 -4.85
N ALA A 306 21.43 9.72 -3.51
CA ALA A 306 22.38 10.51 -2.73
C ALA A 306 23.82 10.00 -2.89
N GLY A 307 24.03 8.69 -2.87
CA GLY A 307 25.35 8.06 -3.02
C GLY A 307 25.95 8.29 -4.41
N ARG A 308 25.15 8.12 -5.48
CA ARG A 308 25.58 8.41 -6.85
C ARG A 308 25.90 9.88 -7.05
N TYR A 309 25.10 10.78 -6.50
CA TYR A 309 25.38 12.20 -6.54
C TYR A 309 26.68 12.54 -5.78
N ALA A 310 26.87 11.98 -4.58
CA ALA A 310 28.08 12.19 -3.79
C ALA A 310 29.36 11.69 -4.49
N ALA A 311 29.26 10.62 -5.28
CA ALA A 311 30.37 10.10 -6.08
C ALA A 311 30.77 11.00 -7.24
N VAL A 312 29.82 11.70 -7.87
CA VAL A 312 30.11 12.55 -9.04
C VAL A 312 30.29 14.03 -8.69
N ARG A 313 29.56 14.54 -7.69
CA ARG A 313 29.66 15.94 -7.29
C ARG A 313 30.95 16.23 -6.56
N ARG A 314 31.62 17.31 -6.99
CA ARG A 314 32.91 17.75 -6.44
C ARG A 314 32.77 19.16 -5.87
N GLN A 315 33.47 19.43 -4.78
CA GLN A 315 33.58 20.75 -4.15
C GLN A 315 34.92 20.86 -3.42
N PHE A 316 35.59 21.98 -3.59
CA PHE A 316 36.89 22.30 -3.01
C PHE A 316 37.99 21.32 -3.43
N LYS A 317 39.23 21.76 -3.39
CA LYS A 317 40.41 20.92 -3.58
C LYS A 317 41.01 20.57 -2.22
N SER A 318 41.30 19.33 -1.97
CA SER A 318 42.05 18.87 -0.79
C SER A 318 43.53 19.26 -0.87
N ASP A 319 44.07 19.39 -2.10
CA ASP A 319 45.43 19.91 -2.43
C ASP A 319 45.31 20.80 -3.67
N ALA A 320 46.00 21.96 -3.65
CA ALA A 320 46.01 22.89 -4.75
C ALA A 320 46.60 22.28 -6.06
N LYS A 321 47.42 21.21 -5.93
CA LYS A 321 48.02 20.49 -7.05
C LYS A 321 47.06 19.53 -7.75
N ASN A 322 45.90 19.21 -7.11
CA ASN A 322 44.93 18.31 -7.72
C ASN A 322 44.30 18.97 -8.96
N GLU A 323 44.16 18.21 -10.04
CA GLU A 323 43.50 18.67 -11.25
C GLU A 323 42.02 19.00 -10.99
N HIS A 324 41.34 18.13 -10.26
CA HIS A 324 39.91 18.24 -9.97
C HIS A 324 39.63 18.53 -8.49
N GLU A 325 38.47 19.12 -8.21
CA GLU A 325 37.93 19.22 -6.87
C GLU A 325 37.66 17.84 -6.27
N THR A 326 37.55 17.77 -4.92
CA THR A 326 37.32 16.55 -4.16
C THR A 326 35.86 16.07 -4.31
N GLN A 327 35.64 14.78 -4.52
CA GLN A 327 34.30 14.18 -4.52
C GLN A 327 33.64 14.37 -3.14
N LEU A 328 32.33 14.64 -3.11
CA LEU A 328 31.62 14.72 -1.83
C LEU A 328 31.69 13.41 -1.04
N LEU A 329 31.74 12.27 -1.73
CA LEU A 329 31.86 10.96 -1.10
C LEU A 329 33.16 10.76 -0.33
N ASP A 330 34.24 11.48 -0.68
CA ASP A 330 35.54 11.39 -0.01
C ASP A 330 35.61 12.19 1.31
N TYR A 331 34.61 13.03 1.58
CA TYR A 331 34.54 13.76 2.84
C TYR A 331 34.02 12.86 3.97
N PRO A 332 34.78 12.69 5.07
CA PRO A 332 34.35 11.82 6.20
C PRO A 332 33.00 12.21 6.78
N ILE A 333 32.71 13.50 6.85
CA ILE A 333 31.40 13.99 7.35
C ILE A 333 30.25 13.56 6.45
N HIS A 334 30.46 13.50 5.15
CA HIS A 334 29.47 13.06 4.17
C HIS A 334 29.23 11.55 4.27
N GLN A 335 30.31 10.76 4.37
CA GLN A 335 30.23 9.32 4.64
C GLN A 335 29.49 9.03 5.96
N ARG A 336 29.78 9.77 7.02
CA ARG A 336 29.13 9.62 8.32
C ARG A 336 27.62 9.87 8.27
N ARG A 337 27.15 10.67 7.32
CA ARG A 337 25.71 10.89 7.08
C ARG A 337 25.07 9.78 6.29
N LEU A 338 25.71 9.28 5.21
CA LEU A 338 25.11 8.36 4.25
C LEU A 338 25.28 6.87 4.61
N MET A 339 26.47 6.46 5.11
CA MET A 339 26.74 5.03 5.36
C MET A 339 25.80 4.40 6.41
N PRO A 340 25.46 5.07 7.54
CA PRO A 340 24.46 4.54 8.46
C PRO A 340 23.08 4.33 7.82
N LEU A 341 22.68 5.18 6.88
CA LEU A 341 21.39 5.04 6.18
C LEU A 341 21.38 3.86 5.20
N LEU A 342 22.52 3.58 4.58
CA LEU A 342 22.70 2.38 3.76
C LEU A 342 22.52 1.12 4.65
N ALA A 343 23.24 1.05 5.77
CA ALA A 343 23.12 -0.04 6.71
C ALA A 343 21.69 -0.21 7.25
N GLN A 344 21.04 0.89 7.61
CA GLN A 344 19.64 0.91 8.04
C GLN A 344 18.69 0.35 6.97
N SER A 345 18.86 0.76 5.71
CA SER A 345 18.00 0.28 4.61
C SER A 345 18.14 -1.23 4.40
N ILE A 346 19.35 -1.77 4.56
CA ILE A 346 19.61 -3.22 4.50
C ILE A 346 18.98 -3.93 5.71
N ALA A 347 19.15 -3.40 6.92
CA ALA A 347 18.54 -3.94 8.13
C ALA A 347 17.01 -4.00 8.02
N PHE A 348 16.39 -2.94 7.49
CA PHE A 348 14.94 -2.90 7.26
C PHE A 348 14.47 -3.94 6.24
N GLN A 349 15.30 -4.29 5.25
CA GLN A 349 14.97 -5.35 4.31
C GLN A 349 14.84 -6.72 5.01
N TYR A 350 15.81 -7.08 5.83
CA TYR A 350 15.75 -8.33 6.59
C TYR A 350 14.62 -8.33 7.63
N THR A 351 14.33 -7.16 8.22
CA THR A 351 13.16 -6.98 9.08
C THR A 351 11.85 -7.25 8.32
N GLY A 352 11.71 -6.72 7.10
CA GLY A 352 10.56 -6.98 6.24
C GLY A 352 10.40 -8.45 5.88
N TYR A 353 11.48 -9.14 5.55
CA TYR A 353 11.47 -10.58 5.27
C TYR A 353 11.04 -11.39 6.49
N GLN A 354 11.58 -11.07 7.66
CA GLN A 354 11.21 -11.77 8.90
C GLN A 354 9.73 -11.57 9.24
N LEU A 355 9.21 -10.36 9.08
CA LEU A 355 7.78 -10.08 9.29
C LEU A 355 6.89 -10.83 8.28
N SER A 356 7.33 -10.95 7.01
CA SER A 356 6.60 -11.73 6.01
C SER A 356 6.52 -13.20 6.39
N HIS A 357 7.63 -13.80 6.82
CA HIS A 357 7.64 -15.19 7.28
C HIS A 357 6.77 -15.40 8.53
N MET A 358 6.77 -14.45 9.48
CA MET A 358 5.87 -14.53 10.64
C MET A 358 4.40 -14.49 10.21
N LEU A 359 4.05 -13.62 9.27
CA LEU A 359 2.69 -13.50 8.75
C LEU A 359 2.26 -14.76 7.98
N GLU A 360 3.13 -15.33 7.15
CA GLU A 360 2.88 -16.57 6.41
C GLU A 360 2.63 -17.75 7.37
N ARG A 361 3.53 -17.97 8.33
CA ARG A 361 3.36 -19.01 9.35
C ARG A 361 2.07 -18.85 10.15
N MET A 362 1.75 -17.62 10.55
CA MET A 362 0.51 -17.32 11.27
C MET A 362 -0.72 -17.69 10.42
N ASN A 363 -0.75 -17.31 9.15
CA ASN A 363 -1.87 -17.59 8.25
C ASN A 363 -2.00 -19.11 7.99
N GLU A 364 -0.90 -19.82 7.80
CA GLU A 364 -0.87 -21.28 7.64
C GLU A 364 -1.43 -21.99 8.87
N GLN A 365 -0.96 -21.61 10.06
CA GLN A 365 -1.46 -22.20 11.30
C GLN A 365 -2.97 -21.92 11.48
N LEU A 366 -3.39 -20.67 11.36
CA LEU A 366 -4.81 -20.32 11.54
C LEU A 366 -5.74 -20.98 10.50
N SER A 367 -5.27 -21.18 9.26
CA SER A 367 -6.07 -21.83 8.21
C SER A 367 -6.20 -23.34 8.39
N SER A 368 -5.31 -23.96 9.15
CA SER A 368 -5.27 -25.41 9.42
C SER A 368 -6.03 -25.82 10.70
N LEU A 369 -6.56 -24.89 11.47
CA LEU A 369 -7.23 -25.18 12.74
C LEU A 369 -8.71 -25.48 12.56
N GLU A 370 -9.16 -26.54 13.24
CA GLU A 370 -10.57 -26.89 13.43
C GLU A 370 -11.07 -26.37 14.80
N PRO A 371 -12.38 -26.18 14.97
CA PRO A 371 -12.94 -25.83 16.29
C PRO A 371 -12.57 -26.88 17.34
N GLY A 372 -11.89 -26.44 18.41
CA GLY A 372 -11.45 -27.32 19.49
C GLY A 372 -10.03 -27.91 19.30
N ASP A 373 -9.30 -27.50 18.26
CA ASP A 373 -7.90 -27.94 18.06
C ASP A 373 -7.01 -27.51 19.23
N PRO A 374 -6.23 -28.43 19.83
CA PRO A 374 -5.34 -28.12 20.97
C PRO A 374 -4.26 -27.08 20.63
N ARG A 375 -3.92 -26.89 19.33
CA ARG A 375 -2.95 -25.88 18.86
C ARG A 375 -3.53 -24.46 18.82
N LEU A 376 -4.80 -24.26 19.13
CA LEU A 376 -5.44 -22.95 19.04
C LEU A 376 -4.75 -21.88 19.90
N ASN A 377 -4.33 -22.25 21.12
CA ASN A 377 -3.62 -21.33 22.02
C ASN A 377 -2.27 -20.88 21.44
N GLU A 378 -1.51 -21.79 20.83
CA GLU A 378 -0.22 -21.48 20.17
C GLU A 378 -0.44 -20.52 18.97
N ALA A 379 -1.45 -20.76 18.15
CA ALA A 379 -1.79 -19.90 17.03
C ALA A 379 -2.25 -18.51 17.47
N ILE A 380 -2.97 -18.40 18.59
CA ILE A 380 -3.36 -17.10 19.18
C ILE A 380 -2.11 -16.35 19.68
N GLU A 381 -1.17 -17.01 20.32
CA GLU A 381 0.08 -16.37 20.78
C GLU A 381 0.94 -15.93 19.58
N LEU A 382 1.00 -16.70 18.49
CA LEU A 382 1.66 -16.29 17.26
C LEU A 382 0.96 -15.08 16.62
N LEU A 383 -0.37 -15.04 16.62
CA LEU A 383 -1.15 -13.88 16.17
C LEU A 383 -0.83 -12.62 17.00
N LYS A 384 -0.82 -12.71 18.32
CA LYS A 384 -0.48 -11.60 19.23
C LYS A 384 0.95 -11.09 19.00
N SER A 385 1.92 -12.01 18.91
CA SER A 385 3.32 -11.65 18.69
C SER A 385 3.55 -11.01 17.32
N THR A 386 2.92 -11.53 16.28
CA THR A 386 2.96 -10.96 14.91
C THR A 386 2.31 -9.59 14.88
N HIS A 387 1.19 -9.41 15.58
CA HIS A 387 0.50 -8.11 15.71
C HIS A 387 1.41 -7.08 16.39
N ALA A 388 2.01 -7.41 17.53
CA ALA A 388 2.88 -6.51 18.27
C ALA A 388 4.14 -6.16 17.48
N ALA A 389 4.82 -7.17 16.90
CA ALA A 389 6.03 -6.98 16.09
C ALA A 389 5.74 -6.11 14.85
N SER A 390 4.68 -6.43 14.08
CA SER A 390 4.33 -5.65 12.89
C SER A 390 3.97 -4.21 13.21
N ALA A 391 3.28 -3.95 14.33
CA ALA A 391 2.91 -2.60 14.75
C ALA A 391 4.14 -1.75 15.12
N GLY A 392 5.02 -2.28 15.98
CA GLY A 392 6.24 -1.59 16.42
C GLY A 392 7.24 -1.38 15.29
N LEU A 393 7.50 -2.42 14.49
CA LEU A 393 8.47 -2.37 13.39
C LEU A 393 7.96 -1.51 12.22
N LYS A 394 6.65 -1.51 11.92
CA LYS A 394 6.07 -0.55 10.96
C LYS A 394 6.40 0.89 11.37
N ALA A 395 6.13 1.26 12.61
CA ALA A 395 6.41 2.61 13.10
C ALA A 395 7.91 2.93 13.03
N PHE A 396 8.76 2.04 13.53
CA PHE A 396 10.21 2.24 13.54
C PHE A 396 10.80 2.38 12.12
N CYS A 397 10.41 1.47 11.19
CA CYS A 397 10.91 1.49 9.83
C CYS A 397 10.42 2.72 9.04
N THR A 398 9.13 3.11 9.18
CA THR A 398 8.60 4.25 8.42
C THR A 398 9.20 5.57 8.90
N TRP A 399 9.29 5.82 10.20
CA TRP A 399 9.92 7.03 10.73
C TRP A 399 11.41 7.09 10.40
N GLY A 400 12.13 5.97 10.52
CA GLY A 400 13.54 5.89 10.15
C GLY A 400 13.77 6.19 8.68
N THR A 401 12.95 5.65 7.79
CA THR A 401 13.06 5.89 6.34
C THR A 401 12.68 7.33 5.96
N LEU A 402 11.64 7.91 6.57
CA LEU A 402 11.30 9.32 6.32
C LEU A 402 12.45 10.25 6.68
N SER A 403 13.08 10.02 7.84
CA SER A 403 14.29 10.75 8.26
C SER A 403 15.46 10.53 7.29
N ALA A 404 15.66 9.29 6.80
CA ALA A 404 16.72 8.98 5.85
C ALA A 404 16.54 9.70 4.51
N ILE A 405 15.31 9.78 3.99
CA ILE A 405 15.01 10.53 2.76
C ILE A 405 15.40 12.00 2.93
N GLU A 406 15.07 12.63 4.07
CA GLU A 406 15.40 14.02 4.34
C GLU A 406 16.91 14.24 4.42
N VAL A 407 17.65 13.37 5.10
CA VAL A 407 19.12 13.47 5.15
C VAL A 407 19.72 13.30 3.74
N CYS A 408 19.23 12.35 2.94
CA CYS A 408 19.64 12.18 1.55
C CYS A 408 19.35 13.45 0.72
N ARG A 409 18.16 14.04 0.86
CA ARG A 409 17.76 15.26 0.17
C ARG A 409 18.70 16.43 0.49
N GLN A 410 18.96 16.65 1.77
CA GLN A 410 19.88 17.71 2.21
C GLN A 410 21.32 17.49 1.72
N SER A 411 21.76 16.24 1.58
CA SER A 411 23.11 15.90 1.13
C SER A 411 23.38 16.29 -0.34
N LEU A 412 22.35 16.61 -1.12
CA LEU A 412 22.46 17.11 -2.50
C LEU A 412 22.57 18.65 -2.55
N GLY A 413 22.50 19.35 -1.41
CA GLY A 413 22.48 20.81 -1.36
C GLY A 413 21.27 21.38 -2.10
N GLY A 414 21.44 22.44 -2.88
CA GLY A 414 20.36 23.09 -3.63
C GLY A 414 19.63 22.16 -4.63
N HIS A 415 20.34 21.18 -5.20
CA HIS A 415 19.72 20.21 -6.10
C HIS A 415 18.69 19.32 -5.40
N GLY A 416 18.86 19.03 -4.10
CA GLY A 416 17.89 18.27 -3.32
C GLY A 416 16.57 19.01 -3.06
N TYR A 417 16.49 20.32 -3.35
CA TYR A 417 15.25 21.10 -3.27
C TYR A 417 14.43 21.04 -4.57
N SER A 418 15.05 20.65 -5.68
CA SER A 418 14.35 20.44 -6.95
C SER A 418 13.56 19.15 -6.94
N SER A 419 12.32 19.18 -7.46
CA SER A 419 11.49 17.97 -7.66
C SER A 419 12.16 16.98 -8.58
N TYR A 420 12.90 17.44 -9.59
CA TYR A 420 13.59 16.58 -10.56
C TYR A 420 14.75 15.76 -9.97
N ALA A 421 15.25 16.12 -8.78
CA ALA A 421 16.15 15.25 -8.03
C ALA A 421 15.46 14.00 -7.46
N GLY A 422 14.13 13.96 -7.47
CA GLY A 422 13.30 12.85 -7.06
C GLY A 422 13.14 12.67 -5.54
N LEU A 423 13.94 13.36 -4.70
CA LEU A 423 13.92 13.17 -3.24
C LEU A 423 12.82 13.96 -2.54
N ALA A 424 12.52 15.19 -2.99
CA ALA A 424 11.44 15.99 -2.42
C ALA A 424 10.05 15.35 -2.66
N PRO A 425 9.69 14.91 -3.89
CA PRO A 425 8.47 14.15 -4.11
C PRO A 425 8.46 12.81 -3.37
N LEU A 426 9.60 12.11 -3.30
CA LEU A 426 9.71 10.85 -2.58
C LEU A 426 9.40 11.02 -1.08
N TYR A 427 9.88 12.11 -0.47
CA TYR A 427 9.57 12.48 0.91
C TYR A 427 8.06 12.71 1.09
N ALA A 428 7.47 13.52 0.21
CA ALA A 428 6.04 13.84 0.26
C ALA A 428 5.16 12.58 0.09
N ASP A 429 5.50 11.70 -0.84
CA ASP A 429 4.79 10.45 -1.08
C ASP A 429 4.93 9.44 0.06
N PHE A 430 6.10 9.44 0.73
CA PHE A 430 6.37 8.49 1.80
C PHE A 430 5.82 8.94 3.17
N ALA A 431 5.70 10.24 3.41
CA ALA A 431 5.33 10.82 4.72
C ALA A 431 4.03 10.22 5.29
N VAL A 432 3.06 9.89 4.45
CA VAL A 432 1.78 9.30 4.88
C VAL A 432 1.95 7.94 5.56
N HIS A 433 3.02 7.18 5.29
CA HIS A 433 3.31 5.91 5.97
C HIS A 433 3.52 6.09 7.48
N CYS A 434 3.97 7.26 7.92
CA CYS A 434 4.11 7.56 9.35
C CYS A 434 2.76 7.85 10.03
N THR A 435 1.70 8.12 9.26
CA THR A 435 0.38 8.54 9.76
C THR A 435 -0.59 7.36 9.87
N TRP A 436 -0.71 6.54 8.83
CA TRP A 436 -1.67 5.41 8.78
C TRP A 436 -1.12 4.08 9.33
#